data_24b5c1e5f8c3bf832888bc92f20e5d8a
#
_entry.id   24b5c1e5f8c3bf832888bc92f20e5d8a
#
_cell.length_a   1.000
_cell.length_b   1.000
_cell.length_c   1.000
_cell.angle_alpha   90.00
_cell.angle_beta   90.00
_cell.angle_gamma   90.00
#
_symmetry.space_group_name_H-M   'P 1'
#
loop_
_entity.id
_entity.type
_entity.pdbx_description
1 polymer ?
#
loop_
_entity_poly.entity_id
_entity_poly.type
_entity_poly.pdbx_seq_one_letter_code
_entity_poly.pdbx_strand_id
1 'polypeptide(L)' 'MADLRITWVKSAIGHKEDQKRTIRALGLRRLGQTVVHGDSPVTRGMIRKVSHLVSVEEAD' A
#
# COMPACT_ATOMS: atom_id res chain seq x y z
N MET A 1 -8.34 4.29 17.49
CA MET A 1 -8.57 3.82 16.14
C MET A 1 -7.28 3.20 15.60
N ALA A 2 -7.41 2.09 14.94
CA ALA A 2 -6.24 1.39 14.40
C ALA A 2 -5.69 2.08 13.17
N ASP A 3 -4.38 2.12 13.07
CA ASP A 3 -3.71 2.54 11.86
C ASP A 3 -3.23 1.30 11.11
N LEU A 4 -2.95 1.46 9.83
CA LEU A 4 -2.44 0.40 9.00
C LEU A 4 -1.02 0.72 8.57
N ARG A 5 -0.11 -0.21 8.82
CA ARG A 5 1.28 -0.10 8.39
C ARG A 5 1.43 -0.88 7.10
N ILE A 6 1.80 -0.20 6.04
CA ILE A 6 1.87 -0.75 4.70
C ILE A 6 3.31 -0.73 4.22
N THR A 7 3.83 -1.90 3.85
CA THR A 7 5.20 -2.04 3.35
C THR A 7 5.14 -2.57 1.92
N TRP A 8 5.87 -1.92 1.02
CA TRP A 8 5.96 -2.36 -0.37
C TRP A 8 7.00 -3.48 -0.46
N VAL A 9 6.52 -4.71 -0.69
CA VAL A 9 7.37 -5.90 -0.61
C VAL A 9 7.70 -6.54 -1.96
N LYS A 10 6.93 -6.26 -3.01
CA LYS A 10 7.17 -6.80 -4.35
C LYS A 10 7.21 -5.70 -5.38
N SER A 11 8.13 -5.84 -6.36
CA SER A 11 8.25 -4.87 -7.44
C SER A 11 6.97 -4.75 -8.25
N ALA A 12 6.62 -3.52 -8.64
CA ALA A 12 5.50 -3.24 -9.52
C ALA A 12 5.90 -3.24 -10.99
N ILE A 13 7.15 -3.57 -11.30
CA ILE A 13 7.63 -3.61 -12.69
C ILE A 13 6.83 -4.68 -13.45
N GLY A 14 6.27 -4.30 -14.60
CA GLY A 14 5.45 -5.19 -15.39
C GLY A 14 3.99 -5.23 -15.01
N HIS A 15 3.60 -4.56 -13.93
CA HIS A 15 2.20 -4.46 -13.52
C HIS A 15 1.52 -3.26 -14.17
N LYS A 16 0.19 -3.24 -14.09
CA LYS A 16 -0.60 -2.19 -14.73
C LYS A 16 -0.30 -0.82 -14.13
N GLU A 17 -0.46 0.20 -14.95
CA GLU A 17 -0.20 1.57 -14.56
C GLU A 17 -1.06 2.02 -13.37
N ASP A 18 -2.31 1.57 -13.31
CA ASP A 18 -3.20 1.92 -12.22
C ASP A 18 -2.71 1.37 -10.87
N GLN A 19 -2.05 0.21 -10.87
CA GLN A 19 -1.46 -0.35 -9.66
C GLN A 19 -0.29 0.51 -9.21
N LYS A 20 0.54 0.96 -10.14
CA LYS A 20 1.65 1.85 -9.82
C LYS A 20 1.16 3.17 -9.24
N ARG A 21 0.07 3.70 -9.80
CA ARG A 21 -0.54 4.92 -9.28
C ARG A 21 -1.07 4.73 -7.87
N THR A 22 -1.68 3.58 -7.60
CA THR A 22 -2.20 3.28 -6.27
C THR A 22 -1.08 3.19 -5.24
N ILE A 23 0.03 2.54 -5.59
CA ILE A 23 1.21 2.47 -4.74
C ILE A 23 1.71 3.88 -4.43
N ARG A 24 1.79 4.74 -5.43
CA ARG A 24 2.23 6.11 -5.27
C ARG A 24 1.25 6.92 -4.41
N ALA A 25 -0.05 6.68 -4.59
CA ALA A 25 -1.07 7.36 -3.81
C ALA A 25 -1.01 6.98 -2.33
N LEU A 26 -0.54 5.78 -2.02
CA LEU A 26 -0.30 5.36 -0.64
C LEU A 26 0.93 6.02 -0.04
N GLY A 27 1.76 6.66 -0.84
CA GLY A 27 2.97 7.31 -0.37
C GLY A 27 4.22 6.46 -0.51
N LEU A 28 4.10 5.29 -1.11
CA LEU A 28 5.24 4.39 -1.31
C LEU A 28 5.97 4.77 -2.60
N ARG A 29 7.27 4.99 -2.49
CA ARG A 29 8.08 5.42 -3.62
C ARG A 29 9.18 4.44 -3.97
N ARG A 30 9.54 3.55 -3.04
CA ARG A 30 10.58 2.56 -3.27
C ARG A 30 10.23 1.25 -2.60
N LEU A 31 10.78 0.19 -3.12
CA LEU A 31 10.61 -1.13 -2.55
C LEU A 31 11.20 -1.17 -1.13
N GLY A 32 10.47 -1.78 -0.22
CA GLY A 32 10.89 -1.87 1.17
C GLY A 32 10.44 -0.71 2.05
N GLN A 33 9.93 0.35 1.44
CA GLN A 33 9.43 1.50 2.19
C GLN A 33 8.15 1.15 2.95
N THR A 34 8.01 1.69 4.14
CA THR A 34 6.83 1.51 4.98
C THR A 34 6.15 2.85 5.22
N VAL A 35 4.83 2.88 5.12
CA VAL A 35 4.02 4.05 5.47
C VAL A 35 2.91 3.63 6.39
N VAL A 36 2.38 4.59 7.16
CA VAL A 36 1.26 4.36 8.06
C VAL A 36 0.09 5.22 7.63
N HIS A 37 -1.08 4.60 7.50
CA HIS A 37 -2.32 5.30 7.13
C HIS A 37 -3.41 4.94 8.12
N GLY A 38 -4.32 5.88 8.34
CA GLY A 38 -5.51 5.61 9.12
C GLY A 38 -6.39 4.57 8.41
N ASP A 39 -7.00 3.71 9.19
CA ASP A 39 -7.90 2.69 8.64
C ASP A 39 -9.20 3.36 8.18
N SER A 40 -9.41 3.39 6.88
CA SER A 40 -10.58 3.98 6.26
C SER A 40 -10.99 3.17 5.03
N PRO A 41 -12.25 3.30 4.59
CA PRO A 41 -12.69 2.61 3.37
C PRO A 41 -11.84 2.96 2.15
N VAL A 42 -11.40 4.21 2.04
CA VAL A 42 -10.56 4.65 0.92
C VAL A 42 -9.20 3.94 0.96
N THR A 43 -8.56 3.94 2.13
CA THR A 43 -7.27 3.28 2.30
C THR A 43 -7.39 1.78 2.05
N ARG A 44 -8.40 1.15 2.59
CA ARG A 44 -8.61 -0.29 2.38
C ARG A 44 -8.86 -0.64 0.92
N GLY A 45 -9.58 0.23 0.19
CA GLY A 45 -9.79 0.04 -1.24
C GLY A 45 -8.49 0.09 -2.03
N MET A 46 -7.62 1.03 -1.71
CA MET A 46 -6.30 1.13 -2.34
C MET A 46 -5.44 -0.09 -2.02
N ILE A 47 -5.43 -0.53 -0.77
CA ILE A 47 -4.66 -1.69 -0.34
C ILE A 47 -5.13 -2.95 -1.08
N ARG A 48 -6.44 -3.14 -1.17
CA ARG A 48 -7.01 -4.30 -1.85
C ARG A 48 -6.54 -4.39 -3.30
N LYS A 49 -6.42 -3.25 -3.95
CA LYS A 49 -6.02 -3.19 -5.35
C LYS A 49 -4.57 -3.64 -5.55
N VAL A 50 -3.73 -3.43 -4.56
CA VAL A 50 -2.29 -3.76 -4.65
C VAL A 50 -1.85 -4.74 -3.57
N SER A 51 -2.80 -5.50 -3.00
CA SER A 51 -2.51 -6.41 -1.90
C SER A 51 -1.43 -7.45 -2.23
N HIS A 52 -1.30 -7.80 -3.50
CA HIS A 52 -0.26 -8.74 -3.95
C HIS A 52 1.14 -8.12 -3.99
N LEU A 53 1.24 -6.81 -3.80
CA LEU A 53 2.52 -6.09 -3.87
C LEU A 53 2.97 -5.57 -2.50
N VAL A 54 2.08 -5.53 -1.53
CA VAL A 54 2.36 -4.92 -0.23
C VAL A 54 2.01 -5.88 0.91
N SER A 55 2.65 -5.64 2.04
CA SER A 55 2.32 -6.29 3.30
C SER A 55 1.64 -5.26 4.20
N VAL A 56 0.56 -5.65 4.85
CA VAL A 56 -0.22 -4.75 5.70
C VAL A 56 -0.32 -5.33 7.10
N GLU A 57 -0.02 -4.50 8.09
CA GLU A 57 -0.16 -4.86 9.50
C GLU A 57 -0.96 -3.78 10.20
N GLU A 58 -1.75 -4.19 11.18
CA GLU A 58 -2.40 -3.21 12.04
C GLU A 58 -1.38 -2.64 13.02
N ALA A 59 -1.36 -1.32 13.11
CA ALA A 59 -0.48 -0.60 14.03
C ALA A 59 -1.35 0.18 15.01
N ASP A 60 -1.26 -0.13 16.25
CA ASP A 60 -1.98 0.61 17.27
C ASP A 60 -1.14 1.77 17.79
#